data_d4404fa2f1e6e33cfce8184e34ce4daf
#
_entry.id   d4404fa2f1e6e33cfce8184e34ce4daf
#
_cell.length_a   1.000
_cell.length_b   1.000
_cell.length_c   1.000
_cell.angle_alpha   90.00
_cell.angle_beta   90.00
_cell.angle_gamma   90.00
#
_symmetry.space_group_name_H-M   'P 1'
#
loop_
_entity.id
_entity.type
_entity.pdbx_description
1 polymer ?
#
loop_
_entity_poly.entity_id
_entity_poly.type
_entity_poly.pdbx_seq_one_letter_code
_entity_poly.pdbx_strand_id
1 'polypeptide(L)'
;MMAAALAKGRTTIENAAKEPHVVDVANFLNCMGASIRGAGTDVIRISGVEKLHKAEYSIIPDQIEAGTLMIAAAATKGDVTVKNVVPVHMEALTAKLEEMGVQVEEGGDSIRVCCTKRPKRVNIKTYPYPGFPTDLQQPATVLLSTAEGTSVIVENIFESRFKHIN
;
A
#
# COMPACT_ATOMS: atom_id res chain seq x y z
N MET A 1 -11.89 -8.11 11.63
CA MET A 1 -11.56 -7.53 12.94
C MET A 1 -12.74 -6.81 13.58
N MET A 2 -13.38 -5.83 12.95
CA MET A 2 -14.47 -5.03 13.55
C MET A 2 -15.59 -5.88 14.14
N ALA A 3 -16.17 -6.81 13.39
CA ALA A 3 -17.23 -7.69 13.90
C ALA A 3 -16.75 -8.58 15.07
N ALA A 4 -15.51 -9.07 15.00
CA ALA A 4 -14.95 -9.92 16.06
C ALA A 4 -14.62 -9.15 17.35
N ALA A 5 -14.42 -7.84 17.29
CA ALA A 5 -14.12 -7.03 18.47
C ALA A 5 -15.28 -7.02 19.50
N LEU A 6 -16.52 -7.20 19.04
CA LEU A 6 -17.72 -7.27 19.90
C LEU A 6 -18.33 -8.68 19.99
N ALA A 7 -17.71 -9.67 19.36
CA ALA A 7 -18.18 -11.06 19.45
C ALA A 7 -17.78 -11.68 20.79
N LYS A 8 -18.64 -12.52 21.35
CA LYS A 8 -18.29 -13.26 22.59
C LYS A 8 -17.16 -14.25 22.33
N GLY A 9 -16.18 -14.26 23.23
CA GLY A 9 -15.07 -15.21 23.19
C GLY A 9 -13.84 -14.70 22.43
N ARG A 10 -13.08 -15.62 21.82
CA ARG A 10 -11.84 -15.32 21.11
C ARG A 10 -11.96 -15.72 19.64
N THR A 11 -11.52 -14.82 18.74
CA THR A 11 -11.38 -15.07 17.32
C THR A 11 -9.90 -15.04 16.93
N THR A 12 -9.47 -16.03 16.16
CA THR A 12 -8.14 -16.05 15.57
C THR A 12 -8.28 -16.01 14.05
N ILE A 13 -7.58 -15.10 13.40
CA ILE A 13 -7.48 -15.00 11.94
C ILE A 13 -6.06 -15.46 11.57
N GLU A 14 -5.97 -16.55 10.82
CA GLU A 14 -4.72 -17.08 10.29
C GLU A 14 -4.55 -16.67 8.82
N ASN A 15 -3.31 -16.60 8.35
CA ASN A 15 -2.96 -16.08 7.03
C ASN A 15 -3.57 -14.68 6.80
N ALA A 16 -3.44 -13.83 7.82
CA ALA A 16 -4.02 -12.49 7.82
C ALA A 16 -3.25 -11.55 6.89
N ALA A 17 -3.99 -10.61 6.29
CA ALA A 17 -3.42 -9.49 5.55
C ALA A 17 -2.55 -8.61 6.48
N LYS A 18 -1.40 -8.15 5.98
CA LYS A 18 -0.39 -7.40 6.76
C LYS A 18 -0.30 -5.94 6.38
N GLU A 19 -1.14 -5.50 5.46
CA GLU A 19 -1.13 -4.15 4.91
C GLU A 19 -1.26 -3.11 6.02
N PRO A 20 -0.61 -1.94 5.88
CA PRO A 20 -0.60 -0.87 6.88
C PRO A 20 -1.99 -0.45 7.35
N HIS A 21 -2.97 -0.39 6.45
CA HIS A 21 -4.35 -0.05 6.81
C HIS A 21 -5.04 -1.11 7.68
N VAL A 22 -4.62 -2.38 7.60
CA VAL A 22 -5.11 -3.45 8.50
C VAL A 22 -4.58 -3.23 9.91
N VAL A 23 -3.30 -2.84 10.03
CA VAL A 23 -2.67 -2.49 11.30
C VAL A 23 -3.33 -1.24 11.89
N ASP A 24 -3.60 -0.24 11.06
CA ASP A 24 -4.22 1.02 11.46
C ASP A 24 -5.64 0.80 12.03
N VAL A 25 -6.46 -0.03 11.37
CA VAL A 25 -7.79 -0.43 11.88
C VAL A 25 -7.68 -1.13 13.24
N ALA A 26 -6.69 -2.01 13.42
CA ALA A 26 -6.48 -2.69 14.71
C ALA A 26 -6.10 -1.69 15.80
N ASN A 27 -5.22 -0.73 15.49
CA ASN A 27 -4.80 0.32 16.41
C ASN A 27 -5.98 1.22 16.78
N PHE A 28 -6.78 1.63 15.81
CA PHE A 28 -7.97 2.45 16.07
C PHE A 28 -8.97 1.71 16.97
N LEU A 29 -9.28 0.44 16.69
CA LEU A 29 -10.17 -0.37 17.52
C LEU A 29 -9.60 -0.54 18.95
N ASN A 30 -8.28 -0.75 19.09
CA ASN A 30 -7.64 -0.84 20.40
C ASN A 30 -7.72 0.49 21.16
N CYS A 31 -7.60 1.64 20.49
CA CYS A 31 -7.85 2.95 21.10
C CYS A 31 -9.31 3.09 21.60
N MET A 32 -10.25 2.39 20.98
CA MET A 32 -11.65 2.34 21.42
C MET A 32 -11.90 1.29 22.52
N GLY A 33 -10.86 0.59 22.99
CA GLY A 33 -10.97 -0.42 24.05
C GLY A 33 -11.13 -1.85 23.57
N ALA A 34 -10.91 -2.13 22.27
CA ALA A 34 -10.83 -3.51 21.78
C ALA A 34 -9.57 -4.21 22.28
N SER A 35 -9.52 -5.53 22.13
CA SER A 35 -8.36 -6.36 22.48
C SER A 35 -7.90 -7.14 21.25
N ILE A 36 -7.11 -6.48 20.39
CA ILE A 36 -6.58 -7.03 19.13
C ILE A 36 -5.05 -7.07 19.21
N ARG A 37 -4.46 -8.21 18.89
CA ARG A 37 -3.00 -8.43 18.87
C ARG A 37 -2.59 -9.13 17.59
N GLY A 38 -1.35 -8.89 17.13
CA GLY A 38 -0.75 -9.55 15.98
C GLY A 38 -1.14 -8.93 14.63
N ALA A 39 -1.80 -7.77 14.59
CA ALA A 39 -1.96 -7.03 13.34
C ALA A 39 -0.59 -6.70 12.71
N GLY A 40 -0.46 -6.88 11.40
CA GLY A 40 0.82 -6.80 10.69
C GLY A 40 1.61 -8.11 10.65
N THR A 41 1.10 -9.18 11.27
CA THR A 41 1.65 -10.53 11.20
C THR A 41 0.66 -11.51 10.55
N ASP A 42 1.07 -12.75 10.32
CA ASP A 42 0.21 -13.78 9.73
C ASP A 42 -0.97 -14.18 10.62
N VAL A 43 -0.94 -13.84 11.91
CA VAL A 43 -1.95 -14.27 12.87
C VAL A 43 -2.45 -13.11 13.71
N ILE A 44 -3.74 -12.77 13.55
CA ILE A 44 -4.42 -11.76 14.36
C ILE A 44 -5.30 -12.46 15.39
N ARG A 45 -5.15 -12.10 16.66
CA ARG A 45 -5.95 -12.62 17.77
C ARG A 45 -6.79 -11.50 18.35
N ILE A 46 -8.09 -11.76 18.48
CA ILE A 46 -9.08 -10.80 18.93
C ILE A 46 -9.83 -11.43 20.10
N SER A 47 -9.80 -10.78 21.25
CA SER A 47 -10.68 -11.11 22.37
C SER A 47 -11.85 -10.14 22.36
N GLY A 48 -13.05 -10.66 22.23
CA GLY A 48 -14.25 -9.82 22.21
C GLY A 48 -14.45 -9.06 23.51
N VAL A 49 -14.93 -7.83 23.42
CA VAL A 49 -15.27 -6.96 24.54
C VAL A 49 -16.77 -6.64 24.53
N GLU A 50 -17.33 -6.32 25.68
CA GLU A 50 -18.77 -6.01 25.78
C GLU A 50 -19.15 -4.73 25.05
N LYS A 51 -18.28 -3.73 25.06
CA LYS A 51 -18.50 -2.42 24.43
C LYS A 51 -17.19 -1.76 24.03
N LEU A 52 -17.26 -0.92 23.02
CA LEU A 52 -16.22 0.04 22.66
C LEU A 52 -16.59 1.42 23.19
N HIS A 53 -15.60 2.26 23.41
CA HIS A 53 -15.78 3.63 23.85
C HIS A 53 -15.34 4.62 22.75
N LYS A 54 -15.69 5.87 22.93
CA LYS A 54 -15.26 6.99 22.08
C LYS A 54 -13.73 7.12 22.13
N ALA A 55 -13.13 7.37 20.98
CA ALA A 55 -11.69 7.68 20.85
C ALA A 55 -11.48 8.78 19.81
N GLU A 56 -10.37 9.51 19.98
CA GLU A 56 -9.81 10.38 18.95
C GLU A 56 -8.63 9.65 18.33
N TYR A 57 -8.56 9.63 17.02
CA TYR A 57 -7.55 8.87 16.29
C TYR A 57 -7.24 9.54 14.95
N SER A 58 -5.96 9.66 14.62
CA SER A 58 -5.52 10.11 13.30
C SER A 58 -5.18 8.88 12.46
N ILE A 59 -5.91 8.67 11.38
CA ILE A 59 -5.62 7.60 10.42
C ILE A 59 -4.32 7.86 9.70
N ILE A 60 -3.64 6.79 9.31
CA ILE A 60 -2.42 6.89 8.50
C ILE A 60 -2.71 7.44 7.10
N PRO A 61 -1.72 8.08 6.44
CA PRO A 61 -1.83 8.47 5.04
C PRO A 61 -2.09 7.26 4.13
N ASP A 62 -2.88 7.47 3.06
CA ASP A 62 -3.17 6.45 2.06
C ASP A 62 -1.96 6.23 1.14
N GLN A 63 -1.34 5.06 1.25
CA GLN A 63 -0.21 4.66 0.41
C GLN A 63 -0.58 4.50 -1.06
N ILE A 64 -1.83 4.17 -1.37
CA ILE A 64 -2.28 3.97 -2.76
C ILE A 64 -2.49 5.32 -3.44
N GLU A 65 -3.07 6.30 -2.75
CA GLU A 65 -3.16 7.67 -3.24
C GLU A 65 -1.76 8.26 -3.47
N ALA A 66 -0.88 8.17 -2.47
CA ALA A 66 0.50 8.62 -2.58
C ALA A 66 1.24 7.96 -3.75
N GLY A 67 1.16 6.64 -3.86
CA GLY A 67 1.78 5.88 -4.95
C GLY A 67 1.24 6.24 -6.33
N THR A 68 -0.05 6.51 -6.43
CA THR A 68 -0.68 6.95 -7.69
C THR A 68 -0.11 8.31 -8.14
N LEU A 69 0.07 9.26 -7.21
CA LEU A 69 0.68 10.56 -7.51
C LEU A 69 2.16 10.44 -7.88
N MET A 70 2.92 9.57 -7.22
CA MET A 70 4.32 9.27 -7.56
C MET A 70 4.43 8.67 -8.97
N ILE A 71 3.57 7.73 -9.32
CA ILE A 71 3.50 7.13 -10.66
C ILE A 71 3.12 8.18 -11.70
N ALA A 72 2.16 9.05 -11.41
CA ALA A 72 1.76 10.13 -12.30
C ALA A 72 2.93 11.10 -12.57
N ALA A 73 3.70 11.47 -11.54
CA ALA A 73 4.91 12.28 -11.70
C ALA A 73 5.92 11.62 -12.64
N ALA A 74 6.18 10.32 -12.47
CA ALA A 74 7.11 9.58 -13.34
C ALA A 74 6.58 9.47 -14.79
N ALA A 75 5.29 9.18 -14.98
CA ALA A 75 4.68 9.03 -16.30
C ALA A 75 4.67 10.34 -17.12
N THR A 76 4.52 11.48 -16.44
CA THR A 76 4.49 12.81 -17.06
C THR A 76 5.87 13.48 -17.15
N LYS A 77 6.94 12.80 -16.75
CA LYS A 77 8.30 13.35 -16.64
C LYS A 77 8.34 14.60 -15.76
N GLY A 78 7.61 14.56 -14.67
CA GLY A 78 7.49 15.64 -13.71
C GLY A 78 8.54 15.60 -12.60
N ASP A 79 8.47 16.60 -11.74
CA ASP A 79 9.22 16.73 -10.49
C ASP A 79 8.22 17.11 -9.41
N VAL A 80 7.84 16.16 -8.57
CA VAL A 80 6.76 16.29 -7.59
C VAL A 80 7.21 15.76 -6.24
N THR A 81 6.94 16.52 -5.18
CA THR A 81 7.10 16.07 -3.80
C THR A 81 5.72 15.75 -3.21
N VAL A 82 5.49 14.49 -2.90
CA VAL A 82 4.31 14.02 -2.17
C VAL A 82 4.62 14.12 -0.68
N LYS A 83 3.79 14.87 0.04
CA LYS A 83 3.91 15.10 1.49
C LYS A 83 2.87 14.31 2.28
N ASN A 84 3.10 14.21 3.58
CA ASN A 84 2.26 13.43 4.48
C ASN A 84 2.15 11.97 4.00
N VAL A 85 3.30 11.34 3.85
CA VAL A 85 3.44 9.92 3.49
C VAL A 85 4.28 9.19 4.55
N VAL A 86 4.15 7.90 4.61
CA VAL A 86 5.01 7.03 5.42
C VAL A 86 5.94 6.29 4.46
N PRO A 87 7.22 6.72 4.29
CA PRO A 87 8.09 6.19 3.25
C PRO A 87 8.24 4.67 3.27
N VAL A 88 8.34 4.05 4.46
CA VAL A 88 8.43 2.58 4.58
C VAL A 88 7.23 1.84 3.97
N HIS A 89 6.07 2.48 3.84
CA HIS A 89 4.91 1.87 3.16
C HIS A 89 5.04 1.90 1.64
N MET A 90 5.99 2.67 1.11
CA MET A 90 6.17 2.91 -0.32
C MET A 90 7.34 2.12 -0.93
N GLU A 91 8.13 1.41 -0.12
CA GLU A 91 9.39 0.75 -0.53
C GLU A 91 9.27 -0.10 -1.80
N ALA A 92 8.18 -0.87 -1.95
CA ALA A 92 7.98 -1.69 -3.13
C ALA A 92 7.80 -0.87 -4.41
N LEU A 93 7.21 0.33 -4.32
CA LEU A 93 7.04 1.25 -5.43
C LEU A 93 8.32 2.05 -5.68
N THR A 94 8.93 2.61 -4.64
CA THR A 94 10.17 3.41 -4.77
C THR A 94 11.27 2.60 -5.43
N ALA A 95 11.46 1.35 -5.00
CA ALA A 95 12.42 0.45 -5.62
C ALA A 95 12.16 0.23 -7.13
N LYS A 96 10.88 0.12 -7.54
CA LYS A 96 10.54 -0.04 -8.96
C LYS A 96 10.74 1.25 -9.76
N LEU A 97 10.44 2.41 -9.21
CA LEU A 97 10.70 3.69 -9.84
C LEU A 97 12.22 3.91 -10.03
N GLU A 98 13.04 3.60 -9.04
CA GLU A 98 14.50 3.66 -9.13
C GLU A 98 15.05 2.69 -10.18
N GLU A 99 14.56 1.45 -10.25
CA GLU A 99 14.90 0.47 -11.28
C GLU A 99 14.58 1.00 -12.69
N MET A 100 13.51 1.80 -12.83
CA MET A 100 13.15 2.49 -14.08
C MET A 100 14.04 3.69 -14.40
N GLY A 101 14.96 4.07 -13.50
CA GLY A 101 15.84 5.23 -13.62
C GLY A 101 15.19 6.55 -13.23
N VAL A 102 14.09 6.52 -12.50
CA VAL A 102 13.45 7.68 -11.88
C VAL A 102 14.22 8.02 -10.60
N GLN A 103 14.45 9.31 -10.35
CA GLN A 103 15.08 9.76 -9.11
C GLN A 103 14.01 9.82 -8.01
N VAL A 104 14.28 9.15 -6.90
CA VAL A 104 13.40 9.14 -5.72
C VAL A 104 14.21 9.61 -4.52
N GLU A 105 13.72 10.62 -3.81
CA GLU A 105 14.36 11.16 -2.62
C GLU A 105 13.36 11.06 -1.46
N GLU A 106 13.70 10.26 -0.44
CA GLU A 106 12.86 10.07 0.75
C GLU A 106 13.21 11.10 1.82
N GLY A 107 12.20 11.80 2.34
CA GLY A 107 12.27 12.64 3.52
C GLY A 107 11.66 11.95 4.75
N GLY A 108 11.45 12.69 5.84
CA GLY A 108 10.83 12.14 7.05
C GLY A 108 9.37 11.73 6.84
N ASP A 109 8.61 12.59 6.17
CA ASP A 109 7.18 12.42 5.86
C ASP A 109 6.85 12.78 4.41
N SER A 110 7.84 12.74 3.52
CA SER A 110 7.69 13.14 2.12
C SER A 110 8.56 12.30 1.20
N ILE A 111 8.13 12.17 -0.04
CA ILE A 111 8.88 11.51 -1.11
C ILE A 111 8.85 12.42 -2.33
N ARG A 112 10.02 12.80 -2.85
CA ARG A 112 10.17 13.52 -4.12
C ARG A 112 10.45 12.51 -5.23
N VAL A 113 9.69 12.62 -6.29
CA VAL A 113 9.86 11.84 -7.53
C VAL A 113 10.20 12.79 -8.65
N CYS A 114 11.38 12.64 -9.25
CA CYS A 114 11.83 13.44 -10.38
C CYS A 114 12.18 12.53 -11.57
N CYS A 115 11.50 12.72 -12.69
CA CYS A 115 11.68 11.95 -13.90
C CYS A 115 11.92 12.87 -15.08
N THR A 116 13.17 13.01 -15.53
CA THR A 116 13.55 13.91 -16.64
C THR A 116 13.70 13.20 -17.97
N LYS A 117 13.81 11.87 -17.95
CA LYS A 117 14.03 11.03 -19.13
C LYS A 117 12.91 10.02 -19.28
N ARG A 118 12.82 9.38 -20.44
CA ARG A 118 11.91 8.25 -20.64
C ARG A 118 12.28 7.13 -19.67
N PRO A 119 11.33 6.63 -18.87
CA PRO A 119 11.58 5.53 -17.93
C PRO A 119 12.04 4.26 -18.67
N LYS A 120 12.90 3.49 -18.05
CA LYS A 120 13.30 2.16 -18.55
C LYS A 120 12.23 1.14 -18.24
N ARG A 121 12.19 0.06 -19.03
CA ARG A 121 11.33 -1.09 -18.75
C ARG A 121 11.69 -1.76 -17.42
N VAL A 122 10.69 -2.24 -16.70
CA VAL A 122 10.83 -3.15 -15.55
C VAL A 122 9.69 -4.16 -15.56
N ASN A 123 9.87 -5.28 -14.88
CA ASN A 123 8.80 -6.22 -14.65
C ASN A 123 8.21 -6.00 -13.25
N ILE A 124 6.88 -6.06 -13.16
CA ILE A 124 6.14 -5.91 -11.90
C ILE A 124 5.35 -7.19 -11.66
N LYS A 125 5.39 -7.65 -10.43
CA LYS A 125 4.57 -8.76 -9.96
C LYS A 125 3.90 -8.35 -8.66
N THR A 126 2.57 -8.42 -8.61
CA THR A 126 1.83 -8.08 -7.39
C THR A 126 1.97 -9.16 -6.35
N TYR A 127 2.11 -8.75 -5.10
CA TYR A 127 2.18 -9.63 -3.93
C TYR A 127 1.53 -8.95 -2.72
N PRO A 128 1.07 -9.74 -1.73
CA PRO A 128 0.69 -9.20 -0.43
C PRO A 128 1.81 -8.36 0.17
N TYR A 129 1.44 -7.37 0.98
CA TYR A 129 2.41 -6.51 1.65
C TYR A 129 3.48 -7.33 2.42
N PRO A 130 4.78 -6.97 2.32
CA PRO A 130 5.35 -5.74 1.74
C PRO A 130 5.68 -5.81 0.24
N GLY A 131 5.08 -6.73 -0.52
CA GLY A 131 5.25 -6.77 -1.97
C GLY A 131 4.54 -5.63 -2.70
N PHE A 132 4.67 -5.61 -4.06
CA PHE A 132 4.05 -4.57 -4.87
C PHE A 132 2.52 -4.67 -4.80
N PRO A 133 1.83 -3.61 -4.36
CA PRO A 133 0.39 -3.67 -4.09
C PRO A 133 -0.41 -3.77 -5.39
N THR A 134 -1.41 -4.65 -5.38
CA THR A 134 -2.32 -4.85 -6.52
C THR A 134 -3.12 -3.59 -6.87
N ASP A 135 -3.35 -2.67 -5.92
CA ASP A 135 -4.05 -1.41 -6.16
C ASP A 135 -3.20 -0.38 -6.92
N LEU A 136 -1.89 -0.56 -6.98
CA LEU A 136 -0.99 0.23 -7.83
C LEU A 136 -0.70 -0.44 -9.18
N GLN A 137 -1.25 -1.62 -9.45
CA GLN A 137 -1.03 -2.34 -10.70
C GLN A 137 -1.57 -1.54 -11.91
N GLN A 138 -2.76 -0.95 -11.80
CA GLN A 138 -3.37 -0.18 -12.89
C GLN A 138 -2.58 1.09 -13.23
N PRO A 139 -2.28 2.00 -12.28
CA PRO A 139 -1.44 3.16 -12.59
C PRO A 139 -0.04 2.77 -13.04
N ALA A 140 0.56 1.70 -12.48
CA ALA A 140 1.84 1.19 -12.94
C ALA A 140 1.79 0.69 -14.39
N THR A 141 0.69 0.07 -14.83
CA THR A 141 0.49 -0.34 -16.23
C THR A 141 0.56 0.87 -17.17
N VAL A 142 -0.05 1.99 -16.78
CA VAL A 142 0.02 3.24 -17.56
C VAL A 142 1.44 3.75 -17.65
N LEU A 143 2.17 3.80 -16.52
CA LEU A 143 3.58 4.21 -16.52
C LEU A 143 4.42 3.31 -17.42
N LEU A 144 4.28 1.99 -17.31
CA LEU A 144 5.04 1.02 -18.10
C LEU A 144 4.72 1.10 -19.61
N SER A 145 3.50 1.52 -19.99
CA SER A 145 3.16 1.75 -21.40
C SER A 145 3.94 2.91 -22.02
N THR A 146 4.45 3.83 -21.22
CA THR A 146 5.30 4.95 -21.64
C THR A 146 6.79 4.63 -21.59
N ALA A 147 7.18 3.52 -20.94
CA ALA A 147 8.57 3.12 -20.76
C ALA A 147 9.26 2.69 -22.06
N GLU A 148 10.58 2.62 -22.05
CA GLU A 148 11.38 2.14 -23.17
C GLU A 148 11.50 0.61 -23.12
N GLY A 149 11.09 -0.08 -24.17
CA GLY A 149 11.17 -1.54 -24.27
C GLY A 149 9.89 -2.25 -23.81
N THR A 150 9.99 -3.55 -23.53
CA THR A 150 8.85 -4.40 -23.14
C THR A 150 8.87 -4.68 -21.63
N SER A 151 7.77 -4.42 -20.96
CA SER A 151 7.55 -4.74 -19.55
C SER A 151 6.51 -5.85 -19.42
N VAL A 152 6.62 -6.64 -18.36
CA VAL A 152 5.65 -7.69 -18.02
C VAL A 152 5.05 -7.39 -16.66
N ILE A 153 3.72 -7.41 -16.57
CA ILE A 153 2.98 -7.33 -15.31
C ILE A 153 2.32 -8.66 -15.04
N VAL A 154 2.53 -9.18 -13.84
CA VAL A 154 1.89 -10.41 -13.36
C VAL A 154 1.03 -10.06 -12.16
N GLU A 155 -0.28 -10.25 -12.27
CA GLU A 155 -1.22 -10.08 -11.17
C GLU A 155 -1.41 -11.41 -10.44
N ASN A 156 -1.07 -11.46 -9.14
CA ASN A 156 -1.16 -12.67 -8.34
C ASN A 156 -2.18 -12.59 -7.20
N ILE A 157 -2.83 -11.46 -7.03
CA ILE A 157 -3.77 -11.24 -5.91
C ILE A 157 -5.20 -11.49 -6.37
N PHE A 158 -5.59 -10.92 -7.51
CA PHE A 158 -6.94 -11.03 -8.02
C PHE A 158 -6.98 -11.57 -9.46
N GLU A 159 -7.83 -12.54 -9.68
CA GLU A 159 -8.12 -13.04 -11.02
C GLU A 159 -8.75 -11.95 -11.90
N SER A 160 -8.37 -11.91 -13.15
CA SER A 160 -8.96 -11.03 -14.18
C SER A 160 -8.89 -9.51 -13.86
N ARG A 161 -7.92 -9.04 -13.08
CA ARG A 161 -7.76 -7.62 -12.73
C ARG A 161 -7.09 -6.79 -13.82
N PHE A 162 -7.37 -7.09 -15.10
CA PHE A 162 -6.84 -6.39 -16.27
C PHE A 162 -7.90 -5.68 -17.12
N LYS A 163 -9.11 -5.44 -16.58
CA LYS A 163 -10.20 -4.79 -17.30
C LYS A 163 -9.89 -3.36 -17.80
N HIS A 164 -8.91 -2.69 -17.20
CA HIS A 164 -8.46 -1.35 -17.58
C HIS A 164 -7.61 -1.33 -18.87
N ILE A 165 -7.27 -2.49 -19.43
CA ILE A 165 -6.48 -2.60 -20.67
C ILE A 165 -7.38 -2.65 -21.94
N ASN A 166 -8.67 -2.86 -21.78
CA ASN A 166 -9.64 -2.99 -22.89
C ASN A 166 -10.12 -1.61 -23.37
#